data_190fd684f672b5ba7874a9f212b93164
#
_entry.id   190fd684f672b5ba7874a9f212b93164
#
_cell.length_a   1.000
_cell.length_b   1.000
_cell.length_c   1.000
_cell.angle_alpha   90.00
_cell.angle_beta   90.00
_cell.angle_gamma   90.00
#
_symmetry.space_group_name_H-M   'P 1'
#
loop_
_entity.id
_entity.type
_entity.pdbx_description
1 polymer ?
#
loop_
_entity_poly.entity_id
_entity_poly.type
_entity_poly.pdbx_seq_one_letter_code
_entity_poly.pdbx_strand_id
1 'polypeptide(L)'
;MKLLIALWAFAIGLMVPLQGVINAKLGKEVGGPTQSSLISFSGGFLIFVIIGLFNYQNLPSFSKVISLPPYLLSGGVIGSIFVLSSIVVIPQIGATGFTALIVAGQLISTIIFDHYGIMGLQVKPINTLRIVGVILLFSGVILVNRN
;
A
#
# COMPACT_ATOMS: atom_id res chain seq x y z
N MET A 1 -1.67 19.49 -15.66
CA MET A 1 -2.48 18.51 -14.92
C MET A 1 -1.72 17.20 -14.65
N LYS A 2 -1.18 16.49 -15.65
CA LYS A 2 -0.46 15.20 -15.45
C LYS A 2 0.76 15.31 -14.50
N LEU A 3 1.55 16.38 -14.58
CA LEU A 3 2.70 16.59 -13.72
C LEU A 3 2.31 16.74 -12.24
N LEU A 4 1.26 17.51 -11.95
CA LEU A 4 0.76 17.68 -10.58
C LEU A 4 0.29 16.35 -9.96
N ILE A 5 -0.39 15.52 -10.76
CA ILE A 5 -0.82 14.17 -10.33
C ILE A 5 0.39 13.28 -10.04
N ALA A 6 1.42 13.36 -10.90
CA ALA A 6 2.66 12.60 -10.70
C ALA A 6 3.42 13.05 -9.44
N LEU A 7 3.53 14.36 -9.21
CA LEU A 7 4.14 14.91 -7.99
C LEU A 7 3.35 14.53 -6.74
N TRP A 8 2.03 14.55 -6.81
CA TRP A 8 1.17 14.09 -5.72
C TRP A 8 1.41 12.60 -5.40
N ALA A 9 1.42 11.74 -6.43
CA ALA A 9 1.69 10.31 -6.26
C ALA A 9 3.08 10.07 -5.65
N PHE A 10 4.10 10.81 -6.09
CA PHE A 10 5.44 10.74 -5.54
C PHE A 10 5.48 11.15 -4.06
N ALA A 11 4.81 12.25 -3.69
CA ALA A 11 4.73 12.71 -2.32
C ALA A 11 4.07 11.66 -1.40
N ILE A 12 2.98 11.02 -1.84
CA ILE A 12 2.37 9.90 -1.11
C ILE A 12 3.35 8.74 -0.97
N GLY A 13 4.12 8.45 -2.03
CA GLY A 13 5.15 7.41 -2.00
C GLY A 13 6.21 7.64 -0.91
N LEU A 14 6.56 8.89 -0.61
CA LEU A 14 7.49 9.22 0.50
C LEU A 14 6.89 8.95 1.89
N MET A 15 5.57 9.02 2.03
CA MET A 15 4.90 8.81 3.32
C MET A 15 4.81 7.34 3.72
N VAL A 16 4.78 6.42 2.75
CA VAL A 16 4.61 4.99 3.02
C VAL A 16 5.77 4.40 3.85
N PRO A 17 7.06 4.61 3.49
CA PRO A 17 8.17 4.15 4.32
C PRO A 17 8.19 4.82 5.70
N LEU A 18 7.85 6.11 5.79
CA LEU A 18 7.76 6.82 7.05
C LEU A 18 6.73 6.18 7.99
N GLN A 19 5.53 5.87 7.47
CA GLN A 19 4.49 5.16 8.23
C GLN A 19 5.02 3.81 8.74
N GLY A 20 5.72 3.04 7.91
CA GLY A 20 6.29 1.76 8.29
C GLY A 20 7.28 1.86 9.46
N VAL A 21 8.19 2.85 9.41
CA VAL A 21 9.18 3.09 10.47
C VAL A 21 8.51 3.55 11.77
N ILE A 22 7.52 4.46 11.68
CA ILE A 22 6.75 4.92 12.84
C ILE A 22 6.04 3.74 13.50
N ASN A 23 5.35 2.92 12.72
CA ASN A 23 4.62 1.76 13.23
C ASN A 23 5.55 0.69 13.82
N ALA A 24 6.73 0.49 13.23
CA ALA A 24 7.74 -0.42 13.77
C ALA A 24 8.27 0.07 15.13
N LYS A 25 8.51 1.37 15.28
CA LYS A 25 8.88 1.97 16.57
C LYS A 25 7.74 1.85 17.58
N LEU A 26 6.52 2.21 17.18
CA LEU A 26 5.34 2.09 18.03
C LEU A 26 5.16 0.66 18.54
N GLY A 27 5.39 -0.36 17.69
CA GLY A 27 5.30 -1.75 18.09
C GLY A 27 6.24 -2.13 19.23
N LYS A 28 7.44 -1.54 19.28
CA LYS A 28 8.38 -1.74 20.38
C LYS A 28 7.88 -1.13 21.70
N GLU A 29 7.19 0.02 21.61
CA GLU A 29 6.70 0.73 22.81
C GLU A 29 5.41 0.13 23.38
N VAL A 30 4.55 -0.45 22.52
CA VAL A 30 3.20 -0.89 22.93
C VAL A 30 3.07 -2.42 23.06
N GLY A 31 4.17 -3.15 22.99
CA GLY A 31 4.19 -4.59 23.27
C GLY A 31 4.00 -5.49 22.04
N GLY A 32 4.07 -4.96 20.82
CA GLY A 32 4.14 -5.80 19.64
C GLY A 32 3.44 -5.28 18.37
N PRO A 33 3.57 -6.03 17.27
CA PRO A 33 3.06 -5.63 15.96
C PRO A 33 1.54 -5.49 15.91
N THR A 34 0.81 -6.36 16.60
CA THR A 34 -0.66 -6.36 16.63
C THR A 34 -1.19 -5.09 17.30
N GLN A 35 -0.63 -4.70 18.44
CA GLN A 35 -1.02 -3.51 19.18
C GLN A 35 -0.73 -2.24 18.38
N SER A 36 0.44 -2.17 17.75
CA SER A 36 0.81 -1.06 16.88
C SER A 36 -0.13 -0.94 15.68
N SER A 37 -0.43 -2.06 15.02
CA SER A 37 -1.38 -2.08 13.90
C SER A 37 -2.76 -1.61 14.33
N LEU A 38 -3.26 -2.09 15.48
CA LEU A 38 -4.56 -1.67 16.01
C LEU A 38 -4.61 -0.17 16.26
N ILE A 39 -3.60 0.41 16.89
CA ILE A 39 -3.52 1.86 17.15
C ILE A 39 -3.46 2.64 15.84
N SER A 40 -2.62 2.22 14.91
CA SER A 40 -2.45 2.90 13.61
C SER A 40 -3.75 2.90 12.79
N PHE A 41 -4.42 1.74 12.69
CA PHE A 41 -5.69 1.64 11.98
C PHE A 41 -6.83 2.36 12.69
N SER A 42 -6.84 2.39 14.02
CA SER A 42 -7.82 3.18 14.77
C SER A 42 -7.70 4.67 14.46
N GLY A 43 -6.46 5.20 14.37
CA GLY A 43 -6.23 6.58 13.96
C GLY A 43 -6.74 6.86 12.54
N GLY A 44 -6.43 5.97 11.59
CA GLY A 44 -6.95 6.06 10.22
C GLY A 44 -8.48 5.97 10.16
N PHE A 45 -9.07 5.06 10.92
CA PHE A 45 -10.52 4.91 11.02
C PHE A 45 -11.19 6.20 11.53
N LEU A 46 -10.65 6.81 12.58
CA LEU A 46 -11.18 8.06 13.14
C LEU A 46 -11.15 9.19 12.11
N ILE A 47 -10.08 9.32 11.32
CA ILE A 47 -10.01 10.30 10.24
C ILE A 47 -11.16 10.09 9.24
N PHE A 48 -11.41 8.86 8.81
CA PHE A 48 -12.49 8.57 7.86
C PHE A 48 -13.88 8.72 8.48
N VAL A 49 -14.05 8.47 9.78
CA VAL A 49 -15.30 8.79 10.51
C VAL A 49 -15.55 10.29 10.47
N ILE A 50 -14.55 11.10 10.79
CA ILE A 50 -14.70 12.57 10.76
C ILE A 50 -15.06 13.04 9.34
N ILE A 51 -14.33 12.60 8.32
CA ILE A 51 -14.63 12.95 6.92
C ILE A 51 -16.06 12.49 6.54
N GLY A 52 -16.45 11.30 6.97
CA GLY A 52 -17.78 10.74 6.74
C GLY A 52 -18.90 11.56 7.38
N LEU A 53 -18.67 12.09 8.59
CA LEU A 53 -19.64 12.97 9.26
C LEU A 53 -19.88 14.27 8.47
N PHE A 54 -18.84 14.83 7.85
CA PHE A 54 -19.00 16.00 6.97
C PHE A 54 -19.63 15.64 5.62
N ASN A 55 -19.68 14.37 5.26
CA ASN A 55 -20.14 13.89 3.96
C ASN A 55 -21.26 12.84 4.07
N TYR A 56 -22.01 12.89 5.18
CA TYR A 56 -22.97 11.83 5.57
C TYR A 56 -24.05 11.57 4.52
N GLN A 57 -24.44 12.61 3.75
CA GLN A 57 -25.45 12.50 2.70
C GLN A 57 -25.01 11.59 1.53
N ASN A 58 -23.70 11.42 1.33
CA ASN A 58 -23.13 10.62 0.26
C ASN A 58 -22.70 9.22 0.73
N LEU A 59 -22.91 8.89 2.02
CA LEU A 59 -22.56 7.56 2.52
C LEU A 59 -23.52 6.51 1.95
N PRO A 60 -23.02 5.36 1.50
CA PRO A 60 -23.87 4.27 1.04
C PRO A 60 -24.70 3.70 2.20
N SER A 61 -25.90 3.24 1.91
CA SER A 61 -26.70 2.52 2.90
C SER A 61 -25.99 1.21 3.29
N PHE A 62 -26.19 0.79 4.53
CA PHE A 62 -25.62 -0.48 5.02
C PHE A 62 -26.06 -1.66 4.16
N SER A 63 -27.34 -1.69 3.75
CA SER A 63 -27.87 -2.71 2.84
C SER A 63 -27.09 -2.79 1.52
N LYS A 64 -26.70 -1.64 0.95
CA LYS A 64 -25.90 -1.61 -0.27
C LYS A 64 -24.48 -2.18 -0.03
N VAL A 65 -23.87 -1.86 1.11
CA VAL A 65 -22.52 -2.35 1.42
C VAL A 65 -22.50 -3.86 1.56
N ILE A 66 -23.45 -4.46 2.29
CA ILE A 66 -23.50 -5.92 2.48
C ILE A 66 -23.90 -6.70 1.22
N SER A 67 -24.53 -6.02 0.25
CA SER A 67 -24.85 -6.64 -1.04
C SER A 67 -23.67 -6.68 -2.03
N LEU A 68 -22.56 -6.04 -1.70
CA LEU A 68 -21.37 -6.04 -2.56
C LEU A 68 -20.68 -7.42 -2.54
N PRO A 69 -20.07 -7.82 -3.67
CA PRO A 69 -19.21 -9.01 -3.68
C PRO A 69 -18.10 -8.90 -2.62
N PRO A 70 -17.84 -9.95 -1.81
CA PRO A 70 -16.89 -9.89 -0.68
C PRO A 70 -15.48 -9.43 -1.05
N TYR A 71 -15.03 -9.74 -2.27
CA TYR A 71 -13.69 -9.32 -2.72
C TYR A 71 -13.52 -7.80 -2.78
N LEU A 72 -14.59 -7.04 -3.02
CA LEU A 72 -14.54 -5.56 -3.01
C LEU A 72 -14.31 -5.00 -1.59
N LEU A 73 -14.60 -5.78 -0.57
CA LEU A 73 -14.40 -5.39 0.83
C LEU A 73 -13.04 -5.86 1.39
N SER A 74 -12.26 -6.62 0.59
CA SER A 74 -10.99 -7.20 1.06
C SER A 74 -9.84 -6.21 1.17
N GLY A 75 -9.97 -4.99 0.64
CA GLY A 75 -8.90 -3.99 0.66
C GLY A 75 -8.37 -3.69 2.06
N GLY A 76 -9.27 -3.59 3.06
CA GLY A 76 -8.87 -3.38 4.45
C GLY A 76 -8.06 -4.55 5.03
N VAL A 77 -8.43 -5.79 4.68
CA VAL A 77 -7.70 -7.00 5.09
C VAL A 77 -6.29 -7.00 4.50
N ILE A 78 -6.17 -6.73 3.20
CA ILE A 78 -4.87 -6.65 2.51
C ILE A 78 -4.01 -5.54 3.12
N GLY A 79 -4.58 -4.37 3.38
CA GLY A 79 -3.89 -3.27 4.06
C GLY A 79 -3.41 -3.64 5.46
N SER A 80 -4.22 -4.39 6.23
CA SER A 80 -3.86 -4.86 7.57
C SER A 80 -2.68 -5.82 7.53
N ILE A 81 -2.68 -6.77 6.59
CA ILE A 81 -1.54 -7.68 6.37
C ILE A 81 -0.28 -6.89 6.01
N PHE A 82 -0.39 -5.91 5.11
CA PHE A 82 0.74 -5.06 4.72
C PHE A 82 1.34 -4.31 5.91
N VAL A 83 0.52 -3.63 6.71
CA VAL A 83 0.98 -2.86 7.87
C VAL A 83 1.58 -3.78 8.93
N LEU A 84 0.93 -4.88 9.27
CA LEU A 84 1.46 -5.86 10.21
C LEU A 84 2.82 -6.41 9.77
N SER A 85 2.94 -6.77 8.48
CA SER A 85 4.19 -7.25 7.89
C SER A 85 5.29 -6.19 7.95
N SER A 86 4.98 -4.91 7.69
CA SER A 86 5.96 -3.83 7.75
C SER A 86 6.57 -3.68 9.16
N ILE A 87 5.75 -3.81 10.20
CA ILE A 87 6.21 -3.71 11.60
C ILE A 87 7.16 -4.84 11.95
N VAL A 88 6.91 -6.04 11.42
CA VAL A 88 7.75 -7.23 11.69
C VAL A 88 9.03 -7.21 10.85
N VAL A 89 8.94 -6.81 9.59
CA VAL A 89 10.03 -6.98 8.61
C VAL A 89 11.02 -5.82 8.63
N ILE A 90 10.55 -4.56 8.78
CA ILE A 90 11.44 -3.38 8.76
C ILE A 90 12.56 -3.48 9.82
N PRO A 91 12.32 -3.92 11.06
CA PRO A 91 13.41 -4.06 12.04
C PRO A 91 14.46 -5.12 11.67
N GLN A 92 14.13 -6.05 10.77
CA GLN A 92 15.01 -7.16 10.40
C GLN A 92 15.89 -6.83 9.19
N ILE A 93 15.33 -6.20 8.16
CA ILE A 93 16.03 -5.93 6.88
C ILE A 93 16.19 -4.44 6.58
N GLY A 94 15.78 -3.56 7.49
CA GLY A 94 15.79 -2.12 7.33
C GLY A 94 14.66 -1.59 6.46
N ALA A 95 14.37 -0.28 6.61
CA ALA A 95 13.31 0.37 5.86
C ALA A 95 13.60 0.40 4.34
N THR A 96 14.84 0.61 3.95
CA THR A 96 15.25 0.67 2.54
C THR A 96 15.07 -0.70 1.86
N GLY A 97 15.55 -1.77 2.49
CA GLY A 97 15.40 -3.14 1.98
C GLY A 97 13.95 -3.55 1.85
N PHE A 98 13.14 -3.30 2.88
CA PHE A 98 11.70 -3.55 2.86
C PHE A 98 11.02 -2.79 1.70
N THR A 99 11.26 -1.48 1.60
CA THR A 99 10.64 -0.64 0.56
C THR A 99 11.03 -1.09 -0.84
N ALA A 100 12.29 -1.41 -1.07
CA ALA A 100 12.77 -1.89 -2.37
C ALA A 100 12.05 -3.17 -2.81
N LEU A 101 11.90 -4.14 -1.90
CA LEU A 101 11.18 -5.39 -2.18
C LEU A 101 9.67 -5.17 -2.41
N ILE A 102 9.03 -4.32 -1.61
CA ILE A 102 7.62 -3.99 -1.76
C ILE A 102 7.35 -3.31 -3.11
N VAL A 103 8.17 -2.33 -3.50
CA VAL A 103 8.02 -1.64 -4.79
C VAL A 103 8.21 -2.62 -5.96
N ALA A 104 9.16 -3.54 -5.86
CA ALA A 104 9.34 -4.58 -6.87
C ALA A 104 8.09 -5.47 -7.01
N GLY A 105 7.56 -5.95 -5.89
CA GLY A 105 6.32 -6.75 -5.88
C GLY A 105 5.11 -5.99 -6.41
N GLN A 106 4.95 -4.74 -6.02
CA GLN A 106 3.87 -3.87 -6.51
C GLN A 106 3.96 -3.65 -8.02
N LEU A 107 5.16 -3.41 -8.56
CA LEU A 107 5.33 -3.16 -9.99
C LEU A 107 4.99 -4.41 -10.82
N ILE A 108 5.41 -5.61 -10.39
CA ILE A 108 5.02 -6.85 -11.06
C ILE A 108 3.50 -7.01 -11.06
N SER A 109 2.88 -6.89 -9.89
CA SER A 109 1.43 -7.05 -9.76
C SER A 109 0.68 -6.06 -10.64
N THR A 110 1.08 -4.79 -10.63
CA THR A 110 0.41 -3.74 -11.43
C THR A 110 0.60 -3.93 -12.93
N ILE A 111 1.74 -4.44 -13.39
CA ILE A 111 1.95 -4.77 -14.80
C ILE A 111 1.02 -5.91 -15.24
N ILE A 112 0.83 -6.92 -14.38
CA ILE A 112 -0.12 -8.02 -14.62
C ILE A 112 -1.56 -7.47 -14.66
N PHE A 113 -1.93 -6.63 -13.69
CA PHE A 113 -3.27 -6.04 -13.62
C PHE A 113 -3.56 -5.17 -14.84
N ASP A 114 -2.61 -4.35 -15.27
CA ASP A 114 -2.71 -3.52 -16.48
C ASP A 114 -2.83 -4.38 -17.74
N HIS A 115 -2.05 -5.48 -17.84
CA HIS A 115 -2.03 -6.35 -19.02
C HIS A 115 -3.40 -6.99 -19.27
N TYR A 116 -4.02 -7.50 -18.21
CA TYR A 116 -5.31 -8.19 -18.27
C TYR A 116 -6.51 -7.27 -18.04
N GLY A 117 -6.32 -5.98 -17.74
CA GLY A 117 -7.40 -5.06 -17.40
C GLY A 117 -8.20 -5.48 -16.17
N ILE A 118 -7.53 -6.04 -15.16
CA ILE A 118 -8.18 -6.61 -13.98
C ILE A 118 -9.02 -5.53 -13.28
N MET A 119 -10.22 -5.92 -12.86
CA MET A 119 -11.21 -5.05 -12.19
C MET A 119 -11.61 -3.80 -13.00
N GLY A 120 -11.59 -3.87 -14.33
CA GLY A 120 -12.01 -2.79 -15.21
C GLY A 120 -10.92 -1.75 -15.47
N LEU A 121 -9.67 -2.02 -15.15
CA LEU A 121 -8.56 -1.17 -15.53
C LEU A 121 -8.40 -1.10 -17.04
N GLN A 122 -7.93 0.04 -17.56
CA GLN A 122 -7.60 0.16 -18.96
C GLN A 122 -6.49 -0.82 -19.33
N VAL A 123 -6.74 -1.68 -20.30
CA VAL A 123 -5.75 -2.66 -20.77
C VAL A 123 -4.54 -1.95 -21.35
N LYS A 124 -3.38 -2.25 -20.79
CA LYS A 124 -2.07 -1.78 -21.26
C LYS A 124 -1.13 -2.98 -21.38
N PRO A 125 -0.99 -3.55 -22.60
CA PRO A 125 -0.21 -4.75 -22.80
C PRO A 125 1.25 -4.61 -22.35
N ILE A 126 1.81 -5.72 -21.88
CA ILE A 126 3.24 -5.81 -21.59
C ILE A 126 4.02 -5.55 -22.89
N ASN A 127 5.01 -4.69 -22.82
CA ASN A 127 5.94 -4.41 -23.90
C ASN A 127 7.39 -4.50 -23.43
N THR A 128 8.32 -4.48 -24.37
CA THR A 128 9.76 -4.62 -24.08
C THR A 128 10.28 -3.59 -23.08
N LEU A 129 9.81 -2.32 -23.17
CA LEU A 129 10.24 -1.27 -22.26
C LEU A 129 9.81 -1.55 -20.82
N ARG A 130 8.60 -2.09 -20.61
CA ARG A 130 8.12 -2.51 -19.30
C ARG A 130 8.95 -3.66 -18.73
N ILE A 131 9.30 -4.64 -19.57
CA ILE A 131 10.15 -5.76 -19.16
C ILE A 131 11.55 -5.25 -18.74
N VAL A 132 12.15 -4.40 -19.54
CA VAL A 132 13.45 -3.78 -19.23
C VAL A 132 13.36 -2.98 -17.91
N GLY A 133 12.29 -2.20 -17.71
CA GLY A 133 12.08 -1.46 -16.47
C GLY A 133 12.01 -2.37 -15.24
N VAL A 134 11.34 -3.51 -15.34
CA VAL A 134 11.29 -4.53 -14.27
C VAL A 134 12.68 -5.10 -13.98
N ILE A 135 13.43 -5.46 -15.01
CA ILE A 135 14.79 -6.00 -14.85
C ILE A 135 15.70 -4.98 -14.15
N LEU A 136 15.67 -3.72 -14.56
CA LEU A 136 16.44 -2.65 -13.94
C LEU A 136 16.05 -2.42 -12.48
N LEU A 137 14.75 -2.47 -12.17
CA LEU A 137 14.27 -2.37 -10.80
C LEU A 137 14.82 -3.51 -9.94
N PHE A 138 14.71 -4.77 -10.40
CA PHE A 138 15.23 -5.92 -9.67
C PHE A 138 16.75 -5.83 -9.45
N SER A 139 17.48 -5.39 -10.47
CA SER A 139 18.91 -5.15 -10.34
C SER A 139 19.21 -4.11 -9.25
N GLY A 140 18.44 -3.01 -9.22
CA GLY A 140 18.52 -2.00 -8.18
C GLY A 140 18.19 -2.54 -6.79
N VAL A 141 17.12 -3.35 -6.65
CA VAL A 141 16.75 -4.00 -5.39
C VAL A 141 17.87 -4.90 -4.86
N ILE A 142 18.49 -5.70 -5.74
CA ILE A 142 19.61 -6.57 -5.35
C ILE A 142 20.80 -5.73 -4.85
N LEU A 143 21.14 -4.66 -5.56
CA LEU A 143 22.24 -3.77 -5.17
C LEU A 143 22.00 -3.10 -3.82
N VAL A 144 20.80 -2.61 -3.60
CA VAL A 144 20.38 -1.94 -2.34
C VAL A 144 20.39 -2.89 -1.15
N ASN A 145 20.08 -4.17 -1.35
CA ASN A 145 20.02 -5.16 -0.27
C ASN A 145 21.35 -5.92 -0.05
N ARG A 146 22.40 -5.63 -0.82
CA ARG A 146 23.70 -6.31 -0.68
C ARG A 146 24.62 -5.72 0.38
N ASN A 147 24.23 -4.61 1.04
CA ASN A 147 25.03 -3.92 2.07
C ASN A 147 24.44 -4.14 3.45
#